data_2ce31e9260f0e1b618cf6c47774c2a32
#
_entry.id   2ce31e9260f0e1b618cf6c47774c2a32
#
_cell.length_a   1.000
_cell.length_b   1.000
_cell.length_c   1.000
_cell.angle_alpha   90.00
_cell.angle_beta   90.00
_cell.angle_gamma   90.00
#
_symmetry.space_group_name_H-M   'P 1'
#
loop_
_entity.id
_entity.type
_entity.pdbx_description
1 polymer ?
#
loop_
_entity_poly.entity_id
_entity_poly.type
_entity_poly.pdbx_seq_one_letter_code
_entity_poly.pdbx_strand_id
1 'polypeptide(L)'
;MTSRCVRSCPYCFAKREMEGSPSGDIVNWENLIYLADFLAASDQDRLSLLGGEPTLHPEFVDMVLFLIERKFHVTVFTSGIMADARLNEMADHLSAVPPARLSFVVNLNNPDQTPAPKQEGTRIAKFLSLMGPWCTPGFNIYRTDFDIGFLFDLIARYGMHRHIRLGLASPMPGVESVYIKPDDVRTVIDRLYSFRPALDRFDIKPGLDCGFPLCGFNDEQLGWLMRQSAKFKFGCGPAIDLTPDLNVYACFPLSGFHKRSLFEFNSMKEVYDFYQGLFNRVRTETAGIYEECDGCIHREEGRCAGGGACQVMNRFVGEAPVRLQEIERGLSKPCIAV
;
A
#
# COMPACT_ATOMS: atom_id res chain seq x y z
N MET A 1 -7.60 -9.79 -5.39
CA MET A 1 -7.96 -11.21 -5.19
C MET A 1 -9.38 -11.37 -4.66
N THR A 2 -9.71 -10.85 -3.48
CA THR A 2 -11.04 -10.92 -2.88
C THR A 2 -11.30 -9.70 -1.99
N SER A 3 -12.56 -9.30 -1.86
CA SER A 3 -12.98 -8.23 -0.94
C SER A 3 -13.10 -8.71 0.53
N ARG A 4 -13.04 -10.01 0.80
CA ARG A 4 -13.14 -10.57 2.16
C ARG A 4 -11.84 -10.40 2.93
N CYS A 5 -11.94 -10.13 4.25
CA CYS A 5 -10.79 -10.07 5.14
C CYS A 5 -11.06 -10.76 6.47
N VAL A 6 -10.01 -11.26 7.10
CA VAL A 6 -10.04 -11.85 8.45
C VAL A 6 -9.89 -10.82 9.56
N ARG A 7 -9.48 -9.59 9.22
CA ARG A 7 -9.26 -8.46 10.12
C ARG A 7 -10.23 -7.32 9.85
N SER A 8 -10.48 -6.51 10.89
CA SER A 8 -11.14 -5.22 10.80
C SER A 8 -10.18 -4.14 11.34
N CYS A 9 -9.16 -3.79 10.54
CA CYS A 9 -8.17 -2.80 10.95
C CYS A 9 -8.80 -1.40 10.97
N PRO A 10 -8.61 -0.59 12.04
CA PRO A 10 -9.23 0.74 12.16
C PRO A 10 -8.73 1.71 11.08
N TYR A 11 -7.53 1.48 10.56
CA TYR A 11 -6.86 2.29 9.55
C TYR A 11 -6.97 1.71 8.11
N CYS A 12 -7.86 0.72 7.89
CA CYS A 12 -7.94 0.03 6.62
C CYS A 12 -8.46 0.96 5.51
N PHE A 13 -7.59 1.33 4.58
CA PHE A 13 -7.94 2.16 3.43
C PHE A 13 -8.68 1.41 2.32
N ALA A 14 -8.74 0.07 2.38
CA ALA A 14 -9.53 -0.75 1.46
C ALA A 14 -10.99 -0.92 1.92
N LYS A 15 -11.38 -0.33 3.05
CA LYS A 15 -12.71 -0.50 3.67
C LYS A 15 -13.85 -0.14 2.72
N ARG A 16 -13.73 0.95 1.97
CA ARG A 16 -14.73 1.37 0.96
C ARG A 16 -14.98 0.26 -0.06
N GLU A 17 -13.91 -0.33 -0.62
CA GLU A 17 -14.04 -1.41 -1.60
C GLU A 17 -14.59 -2.68 -0.98
N MET A 18 -14.20 -2.99 0.24
CA MET A 18 -14.67 -4.19 0.95
C MET A 18 -16.14 -4.09 1.34
N GLU A 19 -16.60 -2.93 1.80
CA GLU A 19 -18.00 -2.71 2.21
C GLU A 19 -18.94 -2.51 1.00
N GLY A 20 -18.43 -1.97 -0.10
CA GLY A 20 -19.18 -1.77 -1.35
C GLY A 20 -19.29 -3.01 -2.24
N SER A 21 -18.52 -4.05 -1.95
CA SER A 21 -18.47 -5.27 -2.76
C SER A 21 -19.49 -6.30 -2.30
N PRO A 22 -20.20 -6.99 -3.20
CA PRO A 22 -21.05 -8.12 -2.85
C PRO A 22 -20.27 -9.19 -2.10
N SER A 23 -20.92 -9.90 -1.18
CA SER A 23 -20.30 -11.04 -0.49
C SER A 23 -20.00 -12.13 -1.53
N GLY A 24 -18.72 -12.38 -1.79
CA GLY A 24 -18.28 -13.32 -2.82
C GLY A 24 -17.58 -12.69 -4.02
N ASP A 25 -17.36 -11.36 -3.97
CA ASP A 25 -16.56 -10.70 -4.99
C ASP A 25 -15.10 -11.18 -4.91
N ILE A 26 -14.75 -12.03 -5.87
CA ILE A 26 -13.43 -12.64 -6.04
C ILE A 26 -13.03 -12.57 -7.51
N VAL A 27 -11.73 -12.45 -7.78
CA VAL A 27 -11.23 -12.54 -9.15
C VAL A 27 -11.46 -13.94 -9.70
N ASN A 28 -12.01 -14.04 -10.89
CA ASN A 28 -12.16 -15.31 -11.60
C ASN A 28 -10.98 -15.55 -12.56
N TRP A 29 -10.88 -16.76 -13.09
CA TRP A 29 -9.80 -17.13 -14.01
C TRP A 29 -9.79 -16.34 -15.31
N GLU A 30 -10.95 -16.01 -15.86
CA GLU A 30 -11.06 -15.22 -17.09
C GLU A 30 -10.43 -13.82 -16.90
N ASN A 31 -10.78 -13.14 -15.81
CA ASN A 31 -10.23 -11.83 -15.47
C ASN A 31 -8.74 -11.90 -15.15
N LEU A 32 -8.29 -12.95 -14.43
CA LEU A 32 -6.87 -13.13 -14.13
C LEU A 32 -6.04 -13.35 -15.39
N ILE A 33 -6.52 -14.19 -16.31
CA ILE A 33 -5.85 -14.48 -17.59
C ILE A 33 -5.79 -13.21 -18.43
N TYR A 34 -6.91 -12.49 -18.56
CA TYR A 34 -6.95 -11.22 -19.29
C TYR A 34 -5.96 -10.20 -18.71
N LEU A 35 -5.95 -10.04 -17.38
CA LEU A 35 -5.01 -9.13 -16.71
C LEU A 35 -3.56 -9.52 -16.96
N ALA A 36 -3.24 -10.82 -16.87
CA ALA A 36 -1.89 -11.32 -17.12
C ALA A 36 -1.45 -11.07 -18.57
N ASP A 37 -2.35 -11.26 -19.54
CA ASP A 37 -2.08 -10.98 -20.95
C ASP A 37 -1.90 -9.48 -21.20
N PHE A 38 -2.75 -8.64 -20.60
CA PHE A 38 -2.67 -7.19 -20.70
C PHE A 38 -1.36 -6.64 -20.11
N LEU A 39 -0.94 -7.14 -18.94
CA LEU A 39 0.32 -6.78 -18.30
C LEU A 39 1.52 -7.23 -19.15
N ALA A 40 1.53 -8.45 -19.64
CA ALA A 40 2.60 -8.98 -20.49
C ALA A 40 2.73 -8.20 -21.80
N ALA A 41 1.60 -7.85 -22.44
CA ALA A 41 1.57 -7.02 -23.65
C ALA A 41 2.07 -5.58 -23.39
N SER A 42 2.07 -5.16 -22.14
CA SER A 42 2.57 -3.85 -21.67
C SER A 42 3.98 -3.90 -21.09
N ASP A 43 4.75 -4.98 -21.32
CA ASP A 43 6.08 -5.22 -20.76
C ASP A 43 6.14 -5.11 -19.21
N GLN A 44 5.04 -5.47 -18.53
CA GLN A 44 4.97 -5.53 -17.08
C GLN A 44 5.15 -6.98 -16.61
N ASP A 45 6.16 -7.21 -15.78
CA ASP A 45 6.48 -8.53 -15.21
C ASP A 45 6.25 -8.60 -13.69
N ARG A 46 5.68 -7.57 -13.09
CA ARG A 46 5.48 -7.48 -11.64
C ARG A 46 4.03 -7.15 -11.33
N LEU A 47 3.46 -7.87 -10.39
CA LEU A 47 2.17 -7.53 -9.83
C LEU A 47 2.09 -7.85 -8.35
N SER A 48 1.19 -7.13 -7.67
CA SER A 48 0.88 -7.35 -6.27
C SER A 48 -0.52 -7.91 -6.12
N LEU A 49 -0.65 -8.99 -5.34
CA LEU A 49 -1.94 -9.56 -4.97
C LEU A 49 -2.37 -8.97 -3.63
N LEU A 50 -3.44 -8.19 -3.69
CA LEU A 50 -4.06 -7.52 -2.56
C LEU A 50 -5.55 -7.87 -2.51
N GLY A 51 -6.26 -7.16 -1.65
CA GLY A 51 -7.70 -7.26 -1.48
C GLY A 51 -8.02 -7.01 -0.01
N GLY A 52 -8.99 -7.74 0.53
CA GLY A 52 -9.10 -7.92 1.97
C GLY A 52 -7.94 -8.80 2.47
N GLU A 53 -8.11 -10.11 2.37
CA GLU A 53 -7.03 -11.09 2.62
C GLU A 53 -6.94 -12.04 1.40
N PRO A 54 -5.89 -11.93 0.57
CA PRO A 54 -5.76 -12.71 -0.66
C PRO A 54 -5.83 -14.22 -0.46
N THR A 55 -5.30 -14.71 0.67
CA THR A 55 -5.25 -16.15 1.00
C THR A 55 -6.62 -16.77 1.26
N LEU A 56 -7.67 -15.95 1.36
CA LEU A 56 -9.06 -16.42 1.43
C LEU A 56 -9.64 -16.81 0.07
N HIS A 57 -8.97 -16.47 -1.02
CA HIS A 57 -9.41 -16.91 -2.35
C HIS A 57 -9.30 -18.46 -2.43
N PRO A 58 -10.36 -19.18 -2.86
CA PRO A 58 -10.33 -20.65 -2.87
C PRO A 58 -9.17 -21.21 -3.71
N GLU A 59 -8.87 -20.60 -4.84
CA GLU A 59 -7.84 -21.03 -5.80
C GLU A 59 -6.56 -20.17 -5.70
N PHE A 60 -6.26 -19.64 -4.51
CA PHE A 60 -5.14 -18.71 -4.30
C PHE A 60 -3.80 -19.28 -4.76
N VAL A 61 -3.50 -20.53 -4.40
CA VAL A 61 -2.21 -21.18 -4.71
C VAL A 61 -2.08 -21.40 -6.21
N ASP A 62 -3.12 -21.92 -6.87
CA ASP A 62 -3.13 -22.19 -8.31
C ASP A 62 -2.94 -20.89 -9.11
N MET A 63 -3.61 -19.79 -8.69
CA MET A 63 -3.47 -18.50 -9.32
C MET A 63 -2.06 -17.89 -9.15
N VAL A 64 -1.44 -18.07 -7.98
CA VAL A 64 -0.05 -17.67 -7.78
C VAL A 64 0.89 -18.46 -8.66
N LEU A 65 0.75 -19.78 -8.72
CA LEU A 65 1.58 -20.65 -9.57
C LEU A 65 1.43 -20.30 -11.04
N PHE A 66 0.20 -20.10 -11.52
CA PHE A 66 -0.08 -19.64 -12.88
C PHE A 66 0.67 -18.34 -13.23
N LEU A 67 0.66 -17.36 -12.34
CA LEU A 67 1.40 -16.10 -12.55
C LEU A 67 2.92 -16.31 -12.56
N ILE A 68 3.44 -17.19 -11.68
CA ILE A 68 4.87 -17.54 -11.66
C ILE A 68 5.28 -18.27 -12.94
N GLU A 69 4.49 -19.22 -13.44
CA GLU A 69 4.74 -19.92 -14.71
C GLU A 69 4.76 -18.96 -15.89
N ARG A 70 3.90 -17.94 -15.88
CA ARG A 70 3.90 -16.84 -16.86
C ARG A 70 5.02 -15.80 -16.63
N LYS A 71 5.97 -16.11 -15.74
CA LYS A 71 7.19 -15.34 -15.45
C LYS A 71 6.97 -14.03 -14.71
N PHE A 72 5.81 -13.84 -14.07
CA PHE A 72 5.60 -12.69 -13.20
C PHE A 72 6.40 -12.81 -11.89
N HIS A 73 6.80 -11.66 -11.37
CA HIS A 73 7.24 -11.48 -9.99
C HIS A 73 6.01 -11.11 -9.14
N VAL A 74 5.62 -12.01 -8.26
CA VAL A 74 4.39 -11.87 -7.47
C VAL A 74 4.72 -11.41 -6.05
N THR A 75 4.12 -10.31 -5.61
CA THR A 75 4.14 -9.88 -4.21
C THR A 75 2.75 -10.03 -3.61
N VAL A 76 2.63 -10.75 -2.51
CA VAL A 76 1.35 -10.96 -1.82
C VAL A 76 1.30 -10.13 -0.55
N PHE A 77 0.31 -9.25 -0.43
CA PHE A 77 0.06 -8.52 0.80
C PHE A 77 -0.93 -9.30 1.65
N THR A 78 -0.49 -9.79 2.80
CA THR A 78 -1.28 -10.66 3.65
C THR A 78 -1.18 -10.25 5.14
N SER A 79 -2.15 -10.65 5.93
CA SER A 79 -2.08 -10.59 7.38
C SER A 79 -1.26 -11.73 7.99
N GLY A 80 -0.98 -12.79 7.22
CA GLY A 80 -0.43 -14.04 7.72
C GLY A 80 -1.41 -14.88 8.54
N ILE A 81 -2.71 -14.53 8.53
CA ILE A 81 -3.75 -15.21 9.29
C ILE A 81 -4.60 -16.03 8.34
N MET A 82 -4.45 -17.34 8.40
CA MET A 82 -5.19 -18.26 7.56
C MET A 82 -5.50 -19.57 8.28
N ALA A 83 -6.31 -20.41 7.69
CA ALA A 83 -6.56 -21.77 8.17
C ALA A 83 -5.33 -22.65 7.96
N ASP A 84 -5.11 -23.65 8.84
CA ASP A 84 -3.97 -24.57 8.75
C ASP A 84 -3.94 -25.30 7.40
N ALA A 85 -5.09 -25.69 6.85
CA ALA A 85 -5.17 -26.34 5.53
C ALA A 85 -4.59 -25.46 4.41
N ARG A 86 -4.95 -24.15 4.39
CA ARG A 86 -4.40 -23.22 3.41
C ARG A 86 -2.90 -23.00 3.61
N LEU A 87 -2.46 -22.91 4.86
CA LEU A 87 -1.04 -22.75 5.17
C LEU A 87 -0.21 -23.94 4.71
N ASN A 88 -0.69 -25.15 4.94
CA ASN A 88 -0.02 -26.37 4.47
C ASN A 88 0.05 -26.42 2.93
N GLU A 89 -1.05 -26.14 2.25
CA GLU A 89 -1.11 -26.05 0.79
C GLU A 89 -0.08 -25.03 0.23
N MET A 90 0.00 -23.86 0.84
CA MET A 90 1.02 -22.87 0.47
C MET A 90 2.44 -23.36 0.72
N ALA A 91 2.69 -23.99 1.86
CA ALA A 91 4.00 -24.53 2.18
C ALA A 91 4.41 -25.65 1.21
N ASP A 92 3.48 -26.54 0.85
CA ASP A 92 3.75 -27.66 -0.04
C ASP A 92 4.05 -27.21 -1.48
N HIS A 93 3.39 -26.17 -1.97
CA HIS A 93 3.46 -25.77 -3.37
C HIS A 93 4.31 -24.50 -3.61
N LEU A 94 4.33 -23.55 -2.69
CA LEU A 94 4.99 -22.26 -2.89
C LEU A 94 6.41 -22.20 -2.31
N SER A 95 6.79 -23.07 -1.38
CA SER A 95 8.13 -23.08 -0.79
C SER A 95 9.24 -23.42 -1.79
N ALA A 96 8.92 -24.06 -2.90
CA ALA A 96 9.85 -24.33 -4.00
C ALA A 96 10.08 -23.11 -4.91
N VAL A 97 9.22 -22.07 -4.83
CA VAL A 97 9.35 -20.87 -5.65
C VAL A 97 10.43 -19.96 -5.03
N PRO A 98 11.44 -19.53 -5.81
CA PRO A 98 12.47 -18.65 -5.27
C PRO A 98 11.91 -17.33 -4.72
N PRO A 99 12.45 -16.77 -3.61
CA PRO A 99 12.04 -15.47 -3.06
C PRO A 99 12.16 -14.30 -4.04
N ALA A 100 13.02 -14.43 -5.06
CA ALA A 100 13.12 -13.45 -6.14
C ALA A 100 11.88 -13.39 -7.03
N ARG A 101 11.05 -14.44 -7.05
CA ARG A 101 9.84 -14.54 -7.90
C ARG A 101 8.55 -14.42 -7.11
N LEU A 102 8.56 -14.84 -5.85
CA LEU A 102 7.43 -14.75 -4.92
C LEU A 102 7.91 -14.12 -3.62
N SER A 103 7.18 -13.14 -3.14
CA SER A 103 7.41 -12.53 -1.84
C SER A 103 6.10 -12.19 -1.13
N PHE A 104 6.14 -12.11 0.20
CA PHE A 104 5.00 -11.73 1.02
C PHE A 104 5.33 -10.45 1.78
N VAL A 105 4.46 -9.44 1.73
CA VAL A 105 4.45 -8.33 2.68
C VAL A 105 3.44 -8.68 3.76
N VAL A 106 3.94 -9.00 4.94
CA VAL A 106 3.10 -9.43 6.06
C VAL A 106 2.76 -8.21 6.91
N ASN A 107 1.51 -7.76 6.86
CA ASN A 107 1.04 -6.63 7.67
C ASN A 107 0.86 -7.05 9.12
N LEU A 108 1.79 -6.62 9.97
CA LEU A 108 1.88 -6.97 11.39
C LEU A 108 1.42 -5.79 12.24
N ASN A 109 0.56 -6.07 13.22
CA ASN A 109 0.17 -5.11 14.24
C ASN A 109 0.92 -5.40 15.54
N ASN A 110 1.23 -4.35 16.29
CA ASN A 110 1.76 -4.52 17.64
C ASN A 110 0.65 -5.11 18.54
N PRO A 111 0.84 -6.32 19.11
CA PRO A 111 -0.19 -6.99 19.90
C PRO A 111 -0.55 -6.23 21.18
N ASP A 112 0.38 -5.42 21.72
CA ASP A 112 0.16 -4.62 22.92
C ASP A 112 -0.61 -3.32 22.64
N GLN A 113 -0.60 -2.86 21.38
CA GLN A 113 -1.22 -1.60 20.98
C GLN A 113 -2.48 -1.78 20.13
N THR A 114 -2.66 -2.94 19.53
CA THR A 114 -3.83 -3.24 18.69
C THR A 114 -4.53 -4.47 19.24
N PRO A 115 -5.73 -4.33 19.79
CA PRO A 115 -6.51 -5.49 20.22
C PRO A 115 -6.68 -6.49 19.09
N ALA A 116 -6.29 -7.73 19.33
CA ALA A 116 -6.38 -8.81 18.37
C ALA A 116 -6.99 -10.06 19.00
N PRO A 117 -7.66 -10.92 18.22
CA PRO A 117 -8.11 -12.22 18.70
C PRO A 117 -6.91 -13.04 19.23
N LYS A 118 -7.10 -13.73 20.37
CA LYS A 118 -6.01 -14.51 21.02
C LYS A 118 -5.28 -15.50 20.10
N GLN A 119 -5.95 -16.00 19.07
CA GLN A 119 -5.38 -16.95 18.10
C GLN A 119 -4.58 -16.28 16.98
N GLU A 120 -4.63 -14.96 16.82
CA GLU A 120 -3.98 -14.25 15.75
C GLU A 120 -2.46 -14.45 15.79
N GLY A 121 -1.83 -14.17 16.92
CA GLY A 121 -0.40 -14.34 17.10
C GLY A 121 0.09 -15.76 16.82
N THR A 122 -0.67 -16.79 17.24
CA THR A 122 -0.36 -18.19 16.97
C THR A 122 -0.39 -18.51 15.47
N ARG A 123 -1.40 -18.02 14.75
CA ARG A 123 -1.53 -18.24 13.30
C ARG A 123 -0.41 -17.54 12.52
N ILE A 124 -0.10 -16.29 12.88
CA ILE A 124 1.02 -15.56 12.29
C ILE A 124 2.33 -16.29 12.56
N ALA A 125 2.58 -16.75 13.78
CA ALA A 125 3.78 -17.50 14.12
C ALA A 125 3.92 -18.80 13.29
N LYS A 126 2.82 -19.54 13.08
CA LYS A 126 2.81 -20.72 12.19
C LYS A 126 3.15 -20.34 10.75
N PHE A 127 2.52 -19.28 10.22
CA PHE A 127 2.81 -18.80 8.86
C PHE A 127 4.29 -18.40 8.73
N LEU A 128 4.81 -17.60 9.64
CA LEU A 128 6.20 -17.15 9.60
C LEU A 128 7.20 -18.31 9.79
N SER A 129 6.85 -19.36 10.54
CA SER A 129 7.73 -20.53 10.70
C SER A 129 7.93 -21.31 9.40
N LEU A 130 6.97 -21.26 8.47
CA LEU A 130 7.05 -21.95 7.18
C LEU A 130 7.50 -21.00 6.05
N MET A 131 7.05 -19.76 6.06
CA MET A 131 7.23 -18.83 4.94
C MET A 131 8.13 -17.62 5.27
N GLY A 132 8.74 -17.57 6.46
CA GLY A 132 9.55 -16.43 6.91
C GLY A 132 10.60 -15.91 5.92
N PRO A 133 11.38 -16.77 5.26
CA PRO A 133 12.40 -16.34 4.28
C PRO A 133 11.85 -15.60 3.05
N TRP A 134 10.55 -15.72 2.74
CA TRP A 134 9.88 -14.98 1.67
C TRP A 134 9.21 -13.69 2.16
N CYS A 135 9.25 -13.43 3.47
CA CYS A 135 8.43 -12.39 4.10
C CYS A 135 9.21 -11.11 4.36
N THR A 136 8.61 -9.98 3.99
CA THR A 136 8.97 -8.64 4.43
C THR A 136 7.94 -8.18 5.47
N PRO A 137 8.32 -7.79 6.69
CA PRO A 137 7.38 -7.22 7.63
C PRO A 137 6.87 -5.87 7.15
N GLY A 138 5.56 -5.70 7.17
CA GLY A 138 4.86 -4.45 6.90
C GLY A 138 4.21 -3.92 8.18
N PHE A 139 4.31 -2.64 8.43
CA PHE A 139 3.68 -1.98 9.56
C PHE A 139 3.01 -0.68 9.11
N ASN A 140 1.73 -0.51 9.45
CA ASN A 140 1.00 0.71 9.17
C ASN A 140 0.95 1.59 10.42
N ILE A 141 1.51 2.79 10.31
CA ILE A 141 1.55 3.78 11.39
C ILE A 141 0.24 4.56 11.39
N TYR A 142 -0.60 4.34 12.40
CA TYR A 142 -1.90 5.00 12.56
C TYR A 142 -2.06 5.77 13.89
N ARG A 143 -0.97 5.80 14.69
CA ARG A 143 -0.86 6.49 15.96
C ARG A 143 0.55 7.02 16.15
N THR A 144 0.71 8.10 16.90
CA THR A 144 2.01 8.77 17.08
C THR A 144 2.94 8.03 18.04
N ASP A 145 2.38 7.27 18.98
CA ASP A 145 3.09 6.50 20.01
C ASP A 145 3.31 5.02 19.61
N PHE A 146 3.36 4.77 18.29
CA PHE A 146 3.58 3.41 17.76
C PHE A 146 4.90 2.80 18.24
N ASP A 147 4.94 1.47 18.30
CA ASP A 147 6.14 0.70 18.60
C ASP A 147 6.34 -0.42 17.59
N ILE A 148 7.55 -0.46 17.01
CA ILE A 148 7.99 -1.48 16.04
C ILE A 148 9.02 -2.45 16.63
N GLY A 149 9.33 -2.36 17.93
CA GLY A 149 10.33 -3.19 18.58
C GLY A 149 10.07 -4.68 18.42
N PHE A 150 8.80 -5.09 18.50
CA PHE A 150 8.41 -6.49 18.32
C PHE A 150 8.77 -7.08 16.94
N LEU A 151 8.92 -6.24 15.91
CA LEU A 151 9.31 -6.69 14.56
C LEU A 151 10.74 -7.20 14.51
N PHE A 152 11.64 -6.66 15.32
CA PHE A 152 13.05 -7.08 15.36
C PHE A 152 13.16 -8.54 15.79
N ASP A 153 12.39 -8.93 16.81
CA ASP A 153 12.35 -10.30 17.30
C ASP A 153 11.75 -11.26 16.25
N LEU A 154 10.70 -10.83 15.55
CA LEU A 154 10.08 -11.63 14.49
C LEU A 154 11.03 -11.82 13.31
N ILE A 155 11.73 -10.76 12.87
CA ILE A 155 12.72 -10.82 11.79
C ILE A 155 13.83 -11.82 12.14
N ALA A 156 14.38 -11.71 13.35
CA ALA A 156 15.45 -12.58 13.79
C ALA A 156 15.00 -14.05 13.95
N ARG A 157 13.82 -14.26 14.54
CA ARG A 157 13.28 -15.59 14.84
C ARG A 157 12.90 -16.39 13.60
N TYR A 158 12.32 -15.72 12.60
CA TYR A 158 11.75 -16.39 11.44
C TYR A 158 12.55 -16.19 10.14
N GLY A 159 13.71 -15.55 10.21
CA GLY A 159 14.57 -15.32 9.04
C GLY A 159 13.92 -14.41 7.98
N MET A 160 13.07 -13.48 8.41
CA MET A 160 12.42 -12.54 7.49
C MET A 160 13.44 -11.58 6.86
N HIS A 161 13.04 -10.94 5.78
CA HIS A 161 13.86 -9.91 5.16
C HIS A 161 14.17 -8.78 6.17
N ARG A 162 15.42 -8.34 6.19
CA ARG A 162 15.90 -7.22 7.03
C ARG A 162 15.51 -5.87 6.44
N HIS A 163 14.23 -5.77 6.12
CA HIS A 163 13.62 -4.56 5.59
C HIS A 163 12.20 -4.47 6.15
N ILE A 164 11.84 -3.33 6.75
CA ILE A 164 10.49 -3.09 7.26
C ILE A 164 9.81 -2.09 6.33
N ARG A 165 8.67 -2.49 5.75
CA ARG A 165 7.79 -1.57 5.01
C ARG A 165 6.95 -0.77 6.01
N LEU A 166 7.10 0.55 6.00
CA LEU A 166 6.40 1.48 6.90
C LEU A 166 5.44 2.35 6.07
N GLY A 167 4.15 2.17 6.27
CA GLY A 167 3.12 2.98 5.64
C GLY A 167 2.49 3.95 6.64
N LEU A 168 2.24 5.20 6.26
CA LEU A 168 1.34 6.06 7.01
C LEU A 168 -0.11 5.65 6.71
N ALA A 169 -0.90 5.47 7.75
CA ALA A 169 -2.33 5.35 7.60
C ALA A 169 -2.87 6.63 6.95
N SER A 170 -3.44 6.46 5.77
CA SER A 170 -3.90 7.56 4.92
C SER A 170 -5.41 7.74 5.03
N PRO A 171 -5.92 8.98 4.93
CA PRO A 171 -7.36 9.22 4.89
C PRO A 171 -7.98 8.67 3.61
N MET A 172 -9.24 8.29 3.71
CA MET A 172 -10.12 8.06 2.56
C MET A 172 -11.01 9.29 2.41
N PRO A 173 -10.79 10.16 1.39
CA PRO A 173 -11.58 11.37 1.25
C PRO A 173 -13.09 11.07 1.22
N GLY A 174 -13.86 11.76 2.06
CA GLY A 174 -15.29 11.57 2.20
C GLY A 174 -15.73 10.36 3.05
N VAL A 175 -14.80 9.67 3.73
CA VAL A 175 -15.10 8.56 4.63
C VAL A 175 -14.40 8.77 5.97
N GLU A 176 -15.11 8.55 7.06
CA GLU A 176 -14.50 8.57 8.39
C GLU A 176 -13.49 7.41 8.51
N SER A 177 -12.26 7.74 8.84
CA SER A 177 -11.17 6.76 8.94
C SER A 177 -10.12 7.21 9.94
N VAL A 178 -9.40 6.23 10.51
CA VAL A 178 -8.26 6.50 11.38
C VAL A 178 -7.01 6.67 10.51
N TYR A 179 -6.38 7.84 10.60
CA TYR A 179 -5.16 8.15 9.85
C TYR A 179 -4.27 9.12 10.62
N ILE A 180 -3.02 9.26 10.19
CA ILE A 180 -2.08 10.25 10.73
C ILE A 180 -2.40 11.61 10.12
N LYS A 181 -2.76 12.58 10.98
CA LYS A 181 -3.03 13.95 10.56
C LYS A 181 -1.72 14.64 10.12
N PRO A 182 -1.78 15.64 9.22
CA PRO A 182 -0.59 16.40 8.80
C PRO A 182 0.23 16.93 9.98
N ASP A 183 -0.41 17.46 11.02
CA ASP A 183 0.26 18.03 12.21
C ASP A 183 1.02 16.97 13.02
N ASP A 184 0.63 15.71 12.94
CA ASP A 184 1.24 14.60 13.67
C ASP A 184 2.44 13.98 12.92
N VAL A 185 2.65 14.32 11.64
CA VAL A 185 3.66 13.68 10.80
C VAL A 185 5.07 13.85 11.34
N ARG A 186 5.41 15.04 11.85
CA ARG A 186 6.73 15.28 12.47
C ARG A 186 6.93 14.41 13.70
N THR A 187 5.93 14.32 14.58
CA THR A 187 5.96 13.45 15.77
C THR A 187 6.19 11.96 15.37
N VAL A 188 5.52 11.51 14.30
CA VAL A 188 5.72 10.16 13.75
C VAL A 188 7.15 9.97 13.26
N ILE A 189 7.72 10.95 12.56
CA ILE A 189 9.10 10.90 12.05
C ILE A 189 10.11 10.88 13.21
N ASP A 190 9.94 11.72 14.21
CA ASP A 190 10.80 11.74 15.41
C ASP A 190 10.71 10.40 16.16
N ARG A 191 9.51 9.84 16.27
CA ARG A 191 9.30 8.52 16.87
C ARG A 191 10.00 7.43 16.04
N LEU A 192 9.87 7.43 14.72
CA LEU A 192 10.57 6.49 13.85
C LEU A 192 12.09 6.60 14.01
N TYR A 193 12.61 7.84 14.04
CA TYR A 193 14.03 8.08 14.23
C TYR A 193 14.55 7.60 15.57
N SER A 194 13.72 7.58 16.61
CA SER A 194 14.08 7.04 17.93
C SER A 194 14.44 5.54 17.91
N PHE A 195 13.97 4.79 16.89
CA PHE A 195 14.33 3.38 16.67
C PHE A 195 15.65 3.20 15.92
N ARG A 196 16.28 4.29 15.43
CA ARG A 196 17.55 4.23 14.69
C ARG A 196 18.61 3.34 15.34
N PRO A 197 18.92 3.45 16.65
CA PRO A 197 19.97 2.62 17.24
C PRO A 197 19.68 1.12 17.13
N ALA A 198 18.42 0.72 17.24
CA ALA A 198 18.00 -0.66 17.06
C ALA A 198 18.04 -1.09 15.60
N LEU A 199 17.52 -0.26 14.69
CA LEU A 199 17.55 -0.52 13.24
C LEU A 199 18.99 -0.69 12.73
N ASP A 200 19.89 0.20 13.13
CA ASP A 200 21.31 0.14 12.77
C ASP A 200 21.99 -1.11 13.38
N ARG A 201 21.71 -1.42 14.67
CA ARG A 201 22.27 -2.59 15.36
C ARG A 201 21.88 -3.92 14.70
N PHE A 202 20.64 -4.05 14.25
CA PHE A 202 20.12 -5.28 13.64
C PHE A 202 20.29 -5.30 12.11
N ASP A 203 20.90 -4.27 11.53
CA ASP A 203 21.00 -4.06 10.08
C ASP A 203 19.64 -4.17 9.38
N ILE A 204 18.62 -3.55 9.97
CA ILE A 204 17.26 -3.53 9.44
C ILE A 204 17.01 -2.17 8.78
N LYS A 205 16.58 -2.19 7.52
CA LYS A 205 16.36 -0.98 6.72
C LYS A 205 14.88 -0.59 6.72
N PRO A 206 14.53 0.64 7.14
CA PRO A 206 13.18 1.14 6.99
C PRO A 206 12.90 1.51 5.54
N GLY A 207 11.79 1.06 4.99
CA GLY A 207 11.25 1.49 3.71
C GLY A 207 9.99 2.31 3.95
N LEU A 208 10.00 3.57 3.55
CA LEU A 208 8.84 4.45 3.70
C LEU A 208 7.96 4.39 2.47
N ASP A 209 6.67 4.20 2.67
CA ASP A 209 5.66 4.37 1.63
C ASP A 209 5.35 5.86 1.37
N CYS A 210 4.35 6.12 0.55
CA CYS A 210 3.88 7.48 0.28
C CYS A 210 3.31 8.16 1.55
N GLY A 211 3.18 9.49 1.49
CA GLY A 211 2.55 10.30 2.54
C GLY A 211 3.52 11.05 3.44
N PHE A 212 4.80 10.73 3.44
CA PHE A 212 5.82 11.47 4.19
C PHE A 212 6.27 12.70 3.38
N PRO A 213 6.06 13.94 3.87
CA PRO A 213 6.57 15.14 3.21
C PRO A 213 8.05 15.36 3.56
N LEU A 214 8.81 15.92 2.62
CA LEU A 214 10.24 16.19 2.82
C LEU A 214 10.51 17.10 4.03
N CYS A 215 9.70 18.14 4.22
CA CYS A 215 9.83 19.11 5.33
C CYS A 215 9.52 18.50 6.72
N GLY A 216 8.99 17.29 6.78
CA GLY A 216 8.79 16.56 8.04
C GLY A 216 10.11 16.13 8.68
N PHE A 217 11.17 16.00 7.91
CA PHE A 217 12.50 15.54 8.35
C PHE A 217 13.44 16.71 8.59
N ASN A 218 14.30 16.60 9.61
CA ASN A 218 15.48 17.44 9.72
C ASN A 218 16.67 16.82 8.95
N ASP A 219 17.77 17.57 8.81
CA ASP A 219 18.94 17.14 8.02
C ASP A 219 19.59 15.86 8.54
N GLU A 220 19.61 15.64 9.85
CA GLU A 220 20.17 14.43 10.44
C GLU A 220 19.32 13.21 10.12
N GLN A 221 18.01 13.32 10.29
CA GLN A 221 17.03 12.27 9.98
C GLN A 221 17.07 11.93 8.50
N LEU A 222 17.07 12.95 7.65
CA LEU A 222 17.12 12.78 6.20
C LEU A 222 18.44 12.12 5.78
N GLY A 223 19.57 12.61 6.31
CA GLY A 223 20.89 12.03 6.03
C GLY A 223 21.01 10.56 6.48
N TRP A 224 20.40 10.19 7.62
CA TRP A 224 20.31 8.80 8.03
C TRP A 224 19.48 7.95 7.07
N LEU A 225 18.29 8.37 6.72
CA LEU A 225 17.41 7.66 5.78
C LEU A 225 18.06 7.45 4.42
N MET A 226 18.69 8.49 3.87
CA MET A 226 19.38 8.42 2.56
C MET A 226 20.53 7.41 2.56
N ARG A 227 21.18 7.17 3.71
CA ARG A 227 22.19 6.10 3.86
C ARG A 227 21.56 4.71 3.91
N GLN A 228 20.32 4.57 4.37
CA GLN A 228 19.64 3.26 4.46
C GLN A 228 19.10 2.79 3.11
N SER A 229 18.70 3.70 2.23
CA SER A 229 18.15 3.35 0.92
C SER A 229 18.36 4.48 -0.10
N ALA A 230 18.81 4.12 -1.29
CA ALA A 230 18.89 5.05 -2.43
C ALA A 230 17.52 5.32 -3.10
N LYS A 231 16.44 4.72 -2.60
CA LYS A 231 15.12 4.72 -3.27
C LYS A 231 14.04 5.53 -2.55
N PHE A 232 14.41 6.41 -1.61
CA PHE A 232 13.42 7.27 -0.98
C PHE A 232 12.84 8.27 -1.98
N LYS A 233 11.51 8.32 -2.05
CA LYS A 233 10.77 9.29 -2.83
C LYS A 233 9.77 9.99 -1.92
N PHE A 234 9.88 11.31 -1.83
CA PHE A 234 8.89 12.16 -1.16
C PHE A 234 7.76 12.54 -2.12
N GLY A 235 7.46 11.63 -3.03
CA GLY A 235 6.44 11.78 -4.05
C GLY A 235 5.20 10.95 -3.74
N CYS A 236 4.10 11.34 -4.35
CA CYS A 236 2.89 10.56 -4.43
C CYS A 236 2.55 10.38 -5.91
N GLY A 237 2.36 9.16 -6.34
CA GLY A 237 1.98 8.81 -7.70
C GLY A 237 0.97 7.66 -7.69
N PRO A 238 0.35 7.35 -8.82
CA PRO A 238 -0.61 6.28 -8.92
C PRO A 238 0.07 4.93 -8.65
N ALA A 239 -0.51 4.13 -7.75
CA ALA A 239 -0.12 2.75 -7.50
C ALA A 239 -0.73 1.80 -8.54
N ILE A 240 -1.85 2.20 -9.12
CA ILE A 240 -2.72 1.46 -10.02
C ILE A 240 -3.20 0.16 -9.38
N ASP A 241 -4.35 0.27 -8.73
CA ASP A 241 -5.04 -0.87 -8.12
C ASP A 241 -6.25 -1.27 -8.96
N LEU A 242 -6.60 -2.56 -8.95
CA LEU A 242 -7.73 -3.11 -9.69
C LEU A 242 -8.67 -3.89 -8.76
N THR A 243 -9.97 -3.78 -9.06
CA THR A 243 -10.99 -4.64 -8.46
C THR A 243 -11.02 -6.02 -9.14
N PRO A 244 -11.65 -7.05 -8.53
CA PRO A 244 -11.81 -8.37 -9.15
C PRO A 244 -12.49 -8.36 -10.52
N ASP A 245 -13.36 -7.39 -10.79
CA ASP A 245 -14.06 -7.16 -12.04
C ASP A 245 -13.32 -6.24 -13.02
N LEU A 246 -12.01 -6.04 -12.81
CA LEU A 246 -11.12 -5.27 -13.66
C LEU A 246 -11.46 -3.77 -13.79
N ASN A 247 -12.11 -3.18 -12.77
CA ASN A 247 -12.11 -1.74 -12.66
C ASN A 247 -10.80 -1.27 -12.05
N VAL A 248 -10.21 -0.24 -12.65
CA VAL A 248 -8.92 0.33 -12.27
C VAL A 248 -9.12 1.69 -11.59
N TYR A 249 -8.27 1.99 -10.61
CA TYR A 249 -8.22 3.27 -9.91
C TYR A 249 -6.78 3.59 -9.46
N ALA A 250 -6.54 4.83 -9.08
CA ALA A 250 -5.19 5.33 -8.81
C ALA A 250 -4.51 4.63 -7.62
N CYS A 251 -5.24 4.44 -6.51
CA CYS A 251 -4.82 3.73 -5.30
C CYS A 251 -6.03 3.54 -4.36
N PHE A 252 -5.93 2.62 -3.41
CA PHE A 252 -7.03 2.32 -2.49
C PHE A 252 -7.63 3.54 -1.76
N PRO A 253 -6.85 4.47 -1.18
CA PRO A 253 -7.43 5.66 -0.56
C PRO A 253 -8.27 6.50 -1.52
N LEU A 254 -7.99 6.44 -2.81
CA LEU A 254 -8.68 7.19 -3.88
C LEU A 254 -9.60 6.30 -4.73
N SER A 255 -9.97 5.11 -4.29
CA SER A 255 -10.81 4.16 -5.03
C SER A 255 -12.22 4.68 -5.35
N GLY A 256 -12.69 5.70 -4.63
CA GLY A 256 -13.94 6.40 -4.93
C GLY A 256 -13.85 7.43 -6.05
N PHE A 257 -12.66 7.66 -6.64
CA PHE A 257 -12.43 8.71 -7.64
C PHE A 257 -11.95 8.13 -8.96
N HIS A 258 -12.59 8.53 -10.05
CA HIS A 258 -12.20 8.17 -11.43
C HIS A 258 -11.94 6.67 -11.63
N LYS A 259 -12.78 5.82 -11.02
CA LYS A 259 -12.76 4.39 -11.30
C LYS A 259 -13.18 4.15 -12.76
N ARG A 260 -12.36 3.43 -13.53
CA ARG A 260 -12.55 3.16 -14.95
C ARG A 260 -12.44 1.67 -15.21
N SER A 261 -13.07 1.19 -16.26
CA SER A 261 -12.85 -0.19 -16.71
C SER A 261 -11.46 -0.33 -17.35
N LEU A 262 -10.74 -1.41 -17.03
CA LEU A 262 -9.45 -1.72 -17.68
C LEU A 262 -9.61 -1.89 -19.20
N PHE A 263 -10.79 -2.33 -19.64
CA PHE A 263 -11.12 -2.50 -21.08
C PHE A 263 -11.19 -1.18 -21.87
N GLU A 264 -11.15 -0.03 -21.19
CA GLU A 264 -11.09 1.28 -21.83
C GLU A 264 -9.67 1.69 -22.24
N PHE A 265 -8.66 0.90 -21.88
CA PHE A 265 -7.25 1.18 -22.11
C PHE A 265 -6.62 0.09 -22.97
N ASN A 266 -5.64 0.46 -23.80
CA ASN A 266 -4.91 -0.46 -24.66
C ASN A 266 -3.57 -0.92 -24.05
N SER A 267 -3.08 -0.24 -23.00
CA SER A 267 -1.81 -0.56 -22.35
C SER A 267 -1.73 -0.03 -20.92
N MET A 268 -0.86 -0.61 -20.11
CA MET A 268 -0.55 -0.08 -18.76
C MET A 268 0.03 1.34 -18.80
N LYS A 269 0.71 1.71 -19.91
CA LYS A 269 1.18 3.08 -20.10
C LYS A 269 0.02 4.07 -20.17
N GLU A 270 -1.03 3.77 -20.92
CA GLU A 270 -2.23 4.62 -20.99
C GLU A 270 -2.91 4.73 -19.63
N VAL A 271 -3.03 3.62 -18.89
CA VAL A 271 -3.57 3.61 -17.53
C VAL A 271 -2.75 4.54 -16.63
N TYR A 272 -1.43 4.37 -16.63
CA TYR A 272 -0.54 5.17 -15.80
C TYR A 272 -0.58 6.65 -16.16
N ASP A 273 -0.52 6.99 -17.45
CA ASP A 273 -0.55 8.37 -17.93
C ASP A 273 -1.87 9.07 -17.54
N PHE A 274 -2.99 8.37 -17.64
CA PHE A 274 -4.29 8.90 -17.21
C PHE A 274 -4.28 9.28 -15.72
N TYR A 275 -3.91 8.36 -14.85
CA TYR A 275 -3.91 8.62 -13.41
C TYR A 275 -2.78 9.57 -12.99
N GLN A 276 -1.62 9.53 -13.64
CA GLN A 276 -0.56 10.51 -13.40
C GLN A 276 -0.99 11.93 -13.79
N GLY A 277 -1.77 12.06 -14.86
CA GLY A 277 -2.41 13.32 -15.24
C GLY A 277 -3.31 13.87 -14.13
N LEU A 278 -4.15 13.02 -13.51
CA LEU A 278 -4.98 13.41 -12.37
C LEU A 278 -4.14 13.87 -11.17
N PHE A 279 -3.08 13.14 -10.81
CA PHE A 279 -2.18 13.52 -9.73
C PHE A 279 -1.47 14.85 -10.00
N ASN A 280 -1.05 15.09 -11.24
CA ASN A 280 -0.43 16.34 -11.63
C ASN A 280 -1.41 17.51 -11.49
N ARG A 281 -2.67 17.33 -11.88
CA ARG A 281 -3.71 18.35 -11.69
C ARG A 281 -3.94 18.67 -10.22
N VAL A 282 -4.06 17.67 -9.35
CA VAL A 282 -4.16 17.90 -7.89
C VAL A 282 -2.97 18.73 -7.40
N ARG A 283 -1.76 18.46 -7.90
CA ARG A 283 -0.55 19.22 -7.50
C ARG A 283 -0.54 20.66 -8.02
N THR A 284 -1.07 20.90 -9.21
CA THR A 284 -1.06 22.25 -9.81
C THR A 284 -2.22 23.12 -9.35
N GLU A 285 -3.37 22.50 -9.07
CA GLU A 285 -4.61 23.20 -8.73
C GLU A 285 -4.80 23.38 -7.20
N THR A 286 -4.02 22.66 -6.37
CA THR A 286 -4.14 22.71 -4.91
C THR A 286 -2.79 22.95 -4.25
N ALA A 287 -2.78 23.63 -3.10
CA ALA A 287 -1.64 23.59 -2.18
C ALA A 287 -1.45 22.13 -1.69
N GLY A 288 -0.31 21.81 -1.06
CA GLY A 288 -0.09 20.53 -0.42
C GLY A 288 -0.88 20.34 0.88
N ILE A 289 -0.39 19.45 1.74
CA ILE A 289 -1.00 19.18 3.05
C ILE A 289 -0.84 20.33 4.05
N TYR A 290 0.13 21.24 3.83
CA TYR A 290 0.35 22.46 4.60
C TYR A 290 0.11 23.69 3.72
N GLU A 291 -0.14 24.85 4.35
CA GLU A 291 -0.26 26.14 3.64
C GLU A 291 1.06 26.54 3.01
N GLU A 292 2.16 26.27 3.69
CA GLU A 292 3.53 26.53 3.26
C GLU A 292 3.96 25.67 2.05
N CYS A 293 3.14 24.74 1.62
CA CYS A 293 3.36 24.04 0.36
C CYS A 293 3.12 24.94 -0.86
N ASP A 294 2.36 26.04 -0.68
CA ASP A 294 2.23 27.06 -1.70
C ASP A 294 3.55 27.86 -1.80
N GLY A 295 4.11 27.96 -3.02
CA GLY A 295 5.42 28.56 -3.25
C GLY A 295 6.62 27.79 -2.67
N CYS A 296 6.44 26.56 -2.23
CA CYS A 296 7.54 25.74 -1.71
C CYS A 296 8.47 25.26 -2.85
N ILE A 297 9.75 25.65 -2.79
CA ILE A 297 10.76 25.31 -3.79
C ILE A 297 10.89 23.79 -4.04
N HIS A 298 10.77 22.97 -2.99
CA HIS A 298 10.86 21.51 -3.16
C HIS A 298 9.67 20.92 -3.91
N ARG A 299 8.52 21.58 -3.82
CA ARG A 299 7.32 21.18 -4.57
C ARG A 299 7.41 21.68 -6.01
N GLU A 300 7.83 22.90 -6.25
CA GLU A 300 8.03 23.47 -7.58
C GLU A 300 9.06 22.69 -8.39
N GLU A 301 10.16 22.27 -7.76
CA GLU A 301 11.19 21.45 -8.38
C GLU A 301 10.84 19.92 -8.44
N GLY A 302 9.66 19.52 -7.99
CA GLY A 302 9.22 18.12 -8.03
C GLY A 302 9.95 17.18 -7.05
N ARG A 303 10.70 17.70 -6.09
CA ARG A 303 11.37 16.90 -5.05
C ARG A 303 10.41 16.35 -4.01
N CYS A 304 9.30 17.03 -3.80
CA CYS A 304 8.23 16.68 -2.87
C CYS A 304 6.87 16.88 -3.52
N ALA A 305 5.93 15.97 -3.25
CA ALA A 305 4.56 16.10 -3.75
C ALA A 305 3.66 17.01 -2.90
N GLY A 306 4.17 17.54 -1.80
CA GLY A 306 3.35 18.26 -0.81
C GLY A 306 2.46 17.32 0.02
N GLY A 307 2.94 16.09 0.28
CA GLY A 307 2.18 15.01 0.93
C GLY A 307 1.49 14.08 -0.05
N GLY A 308 0.66 13.16 0.45
CA GLY A 308 -0.12 12.24 -0.35
C GLY A 308 -1.34 12.92 -0.99
N ALA A 309 -1.68 12.56 -2.22
CA ALA A 309 -2.85 13.11 -2.90
C ALA A 309 -4.15 12.89 -2.10
N CYS A 310 -4.31 11.75 -1.44
CA CYS A 310 -5.45 11.48 -0.56
C CYS A 310 -5.48 12.42 0.67
N GLN A 311 -4.33 12.77 1.24
CA GLN A 311 -4.23 13.72 2.34
C GLN A 311 -4.60 15.13 1.87
N VAL A 312 -4.08 15.54 0.71
CA VAL A 312 -4.42 16.83 0.09
C VAL A 312 -5.93 16.90 -0.22
N MET A 313 -6.47 15.88 -0.89
CA MET A 313 -7.90 15.85 -1.22
C MET A 313 -8.77 15.86 0.04
N ASN A 314 -8.38 15.13 1.09
CA ASN A 314 -9.13 15.10 2.35
C ASN A 314 -9.20 16.47 3.04
N ARG A 315 -8.17 17.30 2.89
CA ARG A 315 -8.16 18.69 3.40
C ARG A 315 -9.29 19.53 2.78
N PHE A 316 -9.62 19.31 1.50
CA PHE A 316 -10.65 20.05 0.78
C PHE A 316 -12.04 19.43 0.89
N VAL A 317 -12.11 18.12 1.15
CA VAL A 317 -13.36 17.36 1.21
C VAL A 317 -13.93 17.28 2.62
N GLY A 318 -13.09 17.45 3.65
CA GLY A 318 -13.40 17.16 5.06
C GLY A 318 -14.60 17.90 5.67
N GLU A 319 -15.20 18.88 4.97
CA GLU A 319 -16.29 19.68 5.50
C GLU A 319 -17.62 19.63 4.72
N ALA A 320 -17.69 19.03 3.50
CA ALA A 320 -18.96 18.82 2.83
C ALA A 320 -18.91 17.83 1.65
N PRO A 321 -19.91 16.92 1.52
CA PRO A 321 -20.06 16.02 0.36
C PRO A 321 -20.18 16.76 -0.99
N VAL A 322 -20.59 18.03 -0.98
CA VAL A 322 -20.74 18.89 -2.16
C VAL A 322 -19.39 19.19 -2.83
N ARG A 323 -18.31 19.33 -2.05
CA ARG A 323 -16.99 19.62 -2.60
C ARG A 323 -16.35 18.45 -3.34
N LEU A 324 -16.68 17.21 -2.99
CA LEU A 324 -16.26 16.01 -3.74
C LEU A 324 -16.70 16.07 -5.17
N GLN A 325 -17.99 16.39 -5.42
CA GLN A 325 -18.54 16.50 -6.77
C GLN A 325 -17.93 17.66 -7.57
N GLU A 326 -17.54 18.74 -6.90
CA GLU A 326 -16.85 19.88 -7.54
C GLU A 326 -15.42 19.54 -7.92
N ILE A 327 -14.69 18.81 -7.06
CA ILE A 327 -13.35 18.30 -7.35
C ILE A 327 -13.41 17.29 -8.50
N GLU A 328 -14.34 16.34 -8.48
CA GLU A 328 -14.56 15.41 -9.58
C GLU A 328 -14.90 16.11 -10.89
N ARG A 329 -15.78 17.11 -10.87
CA ARG A 329 -16.12 17.92 -12.07
C ARG A 329 -14.91 18.74 -12.55
N GLY A 330 -14.11 19.30 -11.63
CA GLY A 330 -12.87 19.99 -11.95
C GLY A 330 -11.86 19.05 -12.62
N LEU A 331 -11.71 17.85 -12.06
CA LEU A 331 -10.80 16.84 -12.60
C LEU A 331 -11.31 16.20 -13.91
N SER A 332 -12.61 16.29 -14.20
CA SER A 332 -13.23 15.76 -15.43
C SER A 332 -13.14 16.69 -16.63
N LYS A 333 -12.69 17.94 -16.45
CA LYS A 333 -12.52 18.85 -17.59
C LYS A 333 -11.31 18.41 -18.42
N PRO A 334 -11.43 18.29 -19.74
CA PRO A 334 -10.30 17.96 -20.59
C PRO A 334 -9.20 19.02 -20.44
N CYS A 335 -7.94 18.57 -20.33
CA CYS A 335 -6.80 19.48 -20.45
C CYS A 335 -6.92 20.21 -21.80
N ILE A 336 -7.20 21.50 -21.77
CA ILE A 336 -7.00 22.34 -22.96
C ILE A 336 -5.48 22.38 -23.13
N ALA A 337 -4.97 21.67 -24.15
CA ALA A 337 -3.60 21.82 -24.56
C ALA A 337 -3.38 23.31 -24.92
N VAL A 338 -2.48 23.97 -24.21
CA VAL A 338 -1.96 25.29 -24.57
C VAL A 338 -0.72 25.06 -25.41
#